data_0879eea366b31bec1da2bb526ac4583d
#
_entry.id   0879eea366b31bec1da2bb526ac4583d
#
_cell.length_a   1.000
_cell.length_b   1.000
_cell.length_c   1.000
_cell.angle_alpha   90.00
_cell.angle_beta   90.00
_cell.angle_gamma   90.00
#
_symmetry.space_group_name_H-M   'P 1'
#
loop_
_entity.id
_entity.type
_entity.pdbx_description
1 polymer ?
#
loop_
_entity_poly.entity_id
_entity_poly.type
_entity_poly.pdbx_seq_one_letter_code
_entity_poly.pdbx_strand_id
1 'polypeptide(L)'
;MILVTTAAAVLGLLWARPSLRQTASPRLTIAPSELPADGYSTATLAIDSQSLEAPRVSFADNPHTATVERLTRTAAGWQAKLRAGVWPAHTTVRVEIPGALPAVAILTTKLLPGDSEGDGTPDFLRLDAARDRSAFRRWFTFLAEAQYFQQPASRPAEIVDCAALIRYAYREALRGHTGSWAAEAHLPLVPPFESVARYQYPFTPLGSALFRVRDGSFRPSDLDDGAFAQFADAQTIERLNTHFVGRGLNRALPGDLLFFRQDSGDMPFHSMVYVGESPIAKDGARYVVYHTGPQGSGPGEIRRISLPELL
;
A
#
# COMPACT_ATOMS: atom_id res chain seq x y z
N MET A 1 -61.41 -17.84 63.00
CA MET A 1 -60.34 -18.09 62.07
C MET A 1 -60.51 -17.08 60.91
N ILE A 2 -59.80 -15.96 61.03
CA ILE A 2 -59.94 -14.81 60.12
C ILE A 2 -58.76 -14.82 59.16
N LEU A 3 -59.04 -15.02 57.89
CA LEU A 3 -58.01 -14.97 56.82
C LEU A 3 -57.82 -13.50 56.39
N VAL A 4 -56.63 -12.97 56.58
CA VAL A 4 -56.21 -11.66 56.08
C VAL A 4 -55.42 -11.87 54.77
N THR A 5 -56.01 -11.47 53.64
CA THR A 5 -55.33 -11.44 52.35
C THR A 5 -54.67 -10.09 52.16
N THR A 6 -53.34 -10.04 52.17
CA THR A 6 -52.54 -8.85 51.79
C THR A 6 -52.32 -8.85 50.31
N ALA A 7 -52.88 -7.84 49.59
CA ALA A 7 -52.59 -7.55 48.19
C ALA A 7 -51.31 -6.74 48.08
N ALA A 8 -50.28 -7.29 47.45
CA ALA A 8 -49.06 -6.57 47.11
C ALA A 8 -49.25 -5.84 45.78
N ALA A 9 -49.28 -4.50 45.81
CA ALA A 9 -49.29 -3.66 44.62
C ALA A 9 -47.84 -3.53 44.07
N VAL A 10 -47.57 -4.14 42.95
CA VAL A 10 -46.31 -3.96 42.19
C VAL A 10 -46.43 -2.68 41.40
N LEU A 11 -45.80 -1.58 41.87
CA LEU A 11 -45.58 -0.38 41.07
C LEU A 11 -44.49 -0.65 40.02
N GLY A 12 -44.88 -0.91 38.77
CA GLY A 12 -43.98 -0.95 37.64
C GLY A 12 -43.51 0.48 37.26
N LEU A 13 -42.30 0.85 37.67
CA LEU A 13 -41.66 2.04 37.16
C LEU A 13 -41.29 1.79 35.67
N LEU A 14 -42.13 2.26 34.76
CA LEU A 14 -41.80 2.42 33.35
C LEU A 14 -40.73 3.49 33.24
N TRP A 15 -39.47 3.08 33.16
CA TRP A 15 -38.38 3.95 32.73
C TRP A 15 -38.63 4.29 31.25
N ALA A 16 -39.24 5.46 31.01
CA ALA A 16 -39.26 6.05 29.68
C ALA A 16 -37.82 6.34 29.27
N ARG A 17 -37.24 5.47 28.43
CA ARG A 17 -35.99 5.78 27.77
C ARG A 17 -36.21 7.09 27.00
N PRO A 18 -35.43 8.17 27.24
CA PRO A 18 -35.53 9.37 26.44
C PRO A 18 -35.25 8.94 25.00
N SER A 19 -36.24 9.06 24.14
CA SER A 19 -36.03 8.94 22.70
C SER A 19 -35.08 10.05 22.33
N LEU A 20 -33.80 9.72 22.10
CA LEU A 20 -32.81 10.61 21.52
C LEU A 20 -33.41 11.07 20.20
N ARG A 21 -33.98 12.29 20.15
CA ARG A 21 -34.40 12.91 18.90
C ARG A 21 -33.14 13.04 18.05
N GLN A 22 -33.04 12.21 17.04
CA GLN A 22 -31.96 12.37 16.06
C GLN A 22 -32.06 13.77 15.47
N THR A 23 -30.97 14.52 15.56
CA THR A 23 -30.88 15.83 14.90
C THR A 23 -30.80 15.65 13.40
N ALA A 24 -31.16 16.69 12.64
CA ALA A 24 -31.07 16.68 11.18
C ALA A 24 -29.66 16.28 10.69
N SER A 25 -29.59 15.69 9.51
CA SER A 25 -28.30 15.40 8.86
C SER A 25 -27.47 16.66 8.70
N PRO A 26 -26.16 16.62 8.96
CA PRO A 26 -25.29 17.76 8.71
C PRO A 26 -25.25 18.10 7.21
N ARG A 27 -25.12 19.38 6.89
CA ARG A 27 -24.87 19.82 5.52
C ARG A 27 -23.41 19.58 5.17
N LEU A 28 -23.16 18.93 4.03
CA LEU A 28 -21.81 18.63 3.53
C LEU A 28 -21.52 19.44 2.27
N THR A 29 -20.28 19.91 2.15
CA THR A 29 -19.76 20.53 0.92
C THR A 29 -18.34 20.05 0.69
N ILE A 30 -18.04 19.50 -0.50
CA ILE A 30 -16.69 19.11 -0.93
C ILE A 30 -16.21 20.10 -1.99
N ALA A 31 -15.03 20.68 -1.78
CA ALA A 31 -14.43 21.62 -2.72
C ALA A 31 -12.92 21.39 -2.88
N PRO A 32 -12.41 21.11 -4.09
CA PRO A 32 -13.18 20.74 -5.26
C PRO A 32 -13.82 19.35 -5.09
N SER A 33 -14.96 19.09 -5.76
CA SER A 33 -15.64 17.78 -5.73
C SER A 33 -15.07 16.77 -6.73
N GLU A 34 -14.14 17.22 -7.58
CA GLU A 34 -13.41 16.41 -8.55
C GLU A 34 -11.91 16.62 -8.38
N LEU A 35 -11.14 15.54 -8.32
CA LEU A 35 -9.69 15.52 -8.15
C LEU A 35 -9.02 14.62 -9.18
N PRO A 36 -7.78 14.94 -9.60
CA PRO A 36 -6.93 13.94 -10.25
C PRO A 36 -6.66 12.76 -9.31
N ALA A 37 -6.66 11.54 -9.85
CA ALA A 37 -6.28 10.32 -9.14
C ALA A 37 -4.74 10.18 -9.11
N ASP A 38 -4.06 11.14 -8.50
CA ASP A 38 -2.59 11.26 -8.49
C ASP A 38 -1.93 10.87 -7.15
N GLY A 39 -2.75 10.59 -6.13
CA GLY A 39 -2.27 10.28 -4.77
C GLY A 39 -1.83 11.50 -3.95
N TYR A 40 -1.95 12.72 -4.48
CA TYR A 40 -1.48 13.96 -3.85
C TYR A 40 -2.54 15.06 -3.76
N SER A 41 -3.38 15.20 -4.79
CA SER A 41 -4.42 16.24 -4.85
C SER A 41 -5.39 16.16 -3.68
N THR A 42 -5.81 17.31 -3.18
CA THR A 42 -6.64 17.36 -1.98
C THR A 42 -7.91 18.16 -2.19
N ALA A 43 -8.98 17.75 -1.50
CA ALA A 43 -10.22 18.49 -1.35
C ALA A 43 -10.49 18.81 0.12
N THR A 44 -11.31 19.81 0.34
CA THR A 44 -11.83 20.16 1.64
C THR A 44 -13.28 19.70 1.74
N LEU A 45 -13.60 18.84 2.72
CA LEU A 45 -14.95 18.52 3.12
C LEU A 45 -15.34 19.41 4.29
N ALA A 46 -16.25 20.34 4.07
CA ALA A 46 -16.89 21.12 5.12
C ALA A 46 -18.13 20.38 5.64
N ILE A 47 -18.27 20.29 6.96
CA ILE A 47 -19.34 19.60 7.68
C ILE A 47 -19.98 20.62 8.62
N ASP A 48 -21.12 21.16 8.22
CA ASP A 48 -21.90 22.11 9.02
C ASP A 48 -22.61 21.36 10.15
N SER A 49 -22.09 21.50 11.37
CA SER A 49 -22.61 20.80 12.54
C SER A 49 -22.22 21.53 13.83
N GLN A 50 -23.17 21.65 14.73
CA GLN A 50 -22.94 22.19 16.07
C GLN A 50 -22.40 21.15 17.08
N SER A 51 -22.32 19.87 16.68
CA SER A 51 -21.78 18.81 17.54
C SER A 51 -20.33 19.09 17.92
N LEU A 52 -19.99 18.91 19.20
CA LEU A 52 -18.61 18.95 19.70
C LEU A 52 -17.87 17.63 19.46
N GLU A 53 -18.61 16.54 19.23
CA GLU A 53 -18.02 15.25 18.95
C GLU A 53 -17.51 15.18 17.52
N ALA A 54 -16.31 14.61 17.36
CA ALA A 54 -15.67 14.49 16.05
C ALA A 54 -16.46 13.57 15.12
N PRO A 55 -16.76 13.98 13.88
CA PRO A 55 -17.42 13.13 12.91
C PRO A 55 -16.51 11.98 12.47
N ARG A 56 -17.12 10.84 12.18
CA ARG A 56 -16.49 9.74 11.45
C ARG A 56 -16.72 9.96 9.95
N VAL A 57 -15.65 10.04 9.19
CA VAL A 57 -15.68 10.17 7.73
C VAL A 57 -15.22 8.85 7.12
N SER A 58 -15.98 8.30 6.19
CA SER A 58 -15.68 7.04 5.49
C SER A 58 -16.04 7.13 4.00
N PHE A 59 -15.48 6.22 3.21
CA PHE A 59 -15.72 6.09 1.78
C PHE A 59 -16.44 4.76 1.53
N ALA A 60 -17.67 4.81 0.97
CA ALA A 60 -18.56 3.65 0.95
C ALA A 60 -18.18 2.62 -0.13
N ASP A 61 -17.81 3.09 -1.33
CA ASP A 61 -17.69 2.20 -2.50
C ASP A 61 -16.27 1.63 -2.63
N ASN A 62 -15.26 2.47 -2.41
CA ASN A 62 -13.85 2.07 -2.44
C ASN A 62 -13.05 2.90 -1.44
N PRO A 63 -12.57 2.30 -0.33
CA PRO A 63 -11.81 3.01 0.70
C PRO A 63 -10.45 3.54 0.22
N HIS A 64 -9.98 3.09 -0.97
CA HIS A 64 -8.70 3.51 -1.55
C HIS A 64 -8.85 4.69 -2.53
N THR A 65 -10.06 5.18 -2.79
CA THR A 65 -10.30 6.36 -3.65
C THR A 65 -9.75 7.63 -3.02
N ALA A 66 -9.85 7.75 -1.70
CA ALA A 66 -9.32 8.89 -0.95
C ALA A 66 -9.02 8.50 0.50
N THR A 67 -8.25 9.35 1.18
CA THR A 67 -7.95 9.22 2.61
C THR A 67 -8.24 10.54 3.34
N VAL A 68 -8.63 10.45 4.61
CA VAL A 68 -8.76 11.62 5.49
C VAL A 68 -7.40 11.93 6.11
N GLU A 69 -6.76 13.00 5.66
CA GLU A 69 -5.45 13.42 6.20
C GLU A 69 -5.55 14.16 7.53
N ARG A 70 -6.60 14.96 7.67
CA ARG A 70 -6.80 15.79 8.85
C ARG A 70 -8.28 16.05 9.06
N LEU A 71 -8.70 16.06 10.31
CA LEU A 71 -10.02 16.52 10.75
C LEU A 71 -9.82 17.62 11.77
N THR A 72 -10.47 18.79 11.56
CA THR A 72 -10.28 19.97 12.37
C THR A 72 -11.62 20.58 12.74
N ARG A 73 -11.76 21.07 13.98
CA ARG A 73 -12.92 21.84 14.41
C ARG A 73 -12.80 23.29 13.90
N THR A 74 -13.90 23.85 13.40
CA THR A 74 -14.02 25.23 12.94
C THR A 74 -15.19 25.93 13.63
N ALA A 75 -15.32 27.23 13.45
CA ALA A 75 -16.46 27.97 13.98
C ALA A 75 -17.82 27.52 13.39
N ALA A 76 -17.83 27.05 12.14
CA ALA A 76 -19.03 26.60 11.43
C ALA A 76 -19.31 25.09 11.61
N GLY A 77 -18.41 24.36 12.27
CA GLY A 77 -18.56 22.90 12.39
C GLY A 77 -17.23 22.17 12.32
N TRP A 78 -17.09 21.23 11.40
CA TRP A 78 -15.88 20.48 11.16
C TRP A 78 -15.38 20.61 9.73
N GLN A 79 -14.10 20.43 9.55
CA GLN A 79 -13.46 20.42 8.25
C GLN A 79 -12.52 19.23 8.15
N ALA A 80 -12.70 18.40 7.11
CA ALA A 80 -11.79 17.31 6.78
C ALA A 80 -11.00 17.64 5.53
N LYS A 81 -9.67 17.43 5.56
CA LYS A 81 -8.82 17.46 4.39
C LYS A 81 -8.78 16.03 3.82
N LEU A 82 -9.32 15.87 2.62
CA LEU A 82 -9.34 14.62 1.87
C LEU A 82 -8.20 14.63 0.86
N ARG A 83 -7.41 13.55 0.77
CA ARG A 83 -6.38 13.37 -0.24
C ARG A 83 -6.82 12.27 -1.19
N ALA A 84 -6.76 12.53 -2.49
CA ALA A 84 -7.05 11.54 -3.51
C ALA A 84 -6.10 10.34 -3.43
N GLY A 85 -6.60 9.14 -3.73
CA GLY A 85 -5.79 7.99 -4.10
C GLY A 85 -5.41 8.02 -5.58
N VAL A 86 -4.86 6.93 -6.09
CA VAL A 86 -4.55 6.77 -7.52
C VAL A 86 -5.65 5.99 -8.27
N TRP A 87 -6.73 5.65 -7.60
CA TRP A 87 -7.85 4.90 -8.15
C TRP A 87 -8.93 5.85 -8.67
N PRO A 88 -9.29 5.81 -9.97
CA PRO A 88 -10.39 6.61 -10.50
C PRO A 88 -11.73 6.03 -10.04
N ALA A 89 -12.57 6.86 -9.45
CA ALA A 89 -13.91 6.46 -9.00
C ALA A 89 -14.84 7.64 -8.75
N HIS A 90 -16.14 7.35 -8.73
CA HIS A 90 -17.15 8.16 -8.05
C HIS A 90 -17.42 7.51 -6.70
N THR A 91 -17.03 8.15 -5.62
CA THR A 91 -17.19 7.56 -4.28
C THR A 91 -18.12 8.38 -3.41
N THR A 92 -18.93 7.69 -2.62
CA THR A 92 -19.80 8.30 -1.61
C THR A 92 -18.99 8.54 -0.33
N VAL A 93 -18.77 9.79 -0.02
CA VAL A 93 -18.21 10.23 1.27
C VAL A 93 -19.33 10.26 2.29
N ARG A 94 -19.28 9.37 3.27
CA ARG A 94 -20.25 9.24 4.35
C ARG A 94 -19.70 9.89 5.61
N VAL A 95 -20.54 10.72 6.23
CA VAL A 95 -20.23 11.41 7.49
C VAL A 95 -21.24 10.98 8.53
N GLU A 96 -20.76 10.49 9.67
CA GLU A 96 -21.55 10.07 10.81
C GLU A 96 -21.15 10.90 12.03
N ILE A 97 -22.15 11.50 12.69
CA ILE A 97 -21.99 12.26 13.93
C ILE A 97 -22.92 11.63 14.97
N PRO A 98 -22.46 11.34 16.18
CA PRO A 98 -23.32 10.84 17.24
C PRO A 98 -24.55 11.72 17.47
N GLY A 99 -25.72 11.11 17.50
CA GLY A 99 -27.00 11.80 17.69
C GLY A 99 -27.58 12.50 16.47
N ALA A 100 -26.93 12.46 15.29
CA ALA A 100 -27.44 13.00 14.03
C ALA A 100 -27.67 11.88 12.99
N LEU A 101 -28.53 12.15 12.00
CA LEU A 101 -28.66 11.28 10.84
C LEU A 101 -27.38 11.37 9.99
N PRO A 102 -26.92 10.24 9.40
CA PRO A 102 -25.79 10.25 8.48
C PRO A 102 -26.01 11.19 7.30
N ALA A 103 -24.94 11.84 6.83
CA ALA A 103 -24.97 12.63 5.61
C ALA A 103 -24.00 12.05 4.59
N VAL A 104 -24.27 12.31 3.30
CA VAL A 104 -23.43 11.84 2.19
C VAL A 104 -23.14 12.97 1.21
N ALA A 105 -21.96 12.89 0.58
CA ALA A 105 -21.55 13.74 -0.53
C ALA A 105 -20.76 12.89 -1.54
N ILE A 106 -20.65 13.35 -2.78
CA ILE A 106 -19.90 12.64 -3.82
C ILE A 106 -18.54 13.30 -4.01
N LEU A 107 -17.49 12.48 -4.03
CA LEU A 107 -16.15 12.84 -4.48
C LEU A 107 -15.81 12.04 -5.73
N THR A 108 -15.35 12.72 -6.77
CA THR A 108 -14.90 12.08 -8.00
C THR A 108 -13.39 12.15 -8.09
N THR A 109 -12.73 11.03 -8.40
CA THR A 109 -11.32 10.99 -8.79
C THR A 109 -11.22 10.55 -10.24
N LYS A 110 -10.36 11.23 -11.02
CA LYS A 110 -10.16 10.94 -12.45
C LYS A 110 -8.74 10.51 -12.72
N LEU A 111 -8.57 9.41 -13.46
CA LEU A 111 -7.25 8.96 -13.89
C LEU A 111 -6.59 10.03 -14.76
N LEU A 112 -5.30 10.29 -14.50
CA LEU A 112 -4.41 11.04 -15.38
C LEU A 112 -3.53 10.03 -16.14
N PRO A 113 -3.84 9.72 -17.39
CA PRO A 113 -3.12 8.71 -18.17
C PRO A 113 -1.85 9.31 -18.77
N GLY A 114 -0.89 9.70 -17.92
CA GLY A 114 0.39 10.27 -18.33
C GLY A 114 1.54 9.27 -18.20
N ASP A 115 2.58 9.50 -19.02
CA ASP A 115 3.91 8.91 -18.90
C ASP A 115 4.90 10.04 -19.20
N SER A 116 5.16 10.86 -18.20
CA SER A 116 5.93 12.10 -18.32
C SER A 116 7.40 11.86 -18.68
N GLU A 117 7.93 10.67 -18.41
CA GLU A 117 9.31 10.29 -18.71
C GLU A 117 9.44 9.43 -19.98
N GLY A 118 8.32 8.96 -20.53
CA GLY A 118 8.29 8.18 -21.78
C GLY A 118 8.89 6.78 -21.66
N ASP A 119 9.04 6.26 -20.45
CA ASP A 119 9.67 4.96 -20.16
C ASP A 119 8.67 3.80 -20.04
N GLY A 120 7.39 4.08 -20.26
CA GLY A 120 6.33 3.11 -20.15
C GLY A 120 5.76 2.94 -18.76
N THR A 121 6.28 3.65 -17.75
CA THR A 121 5.73 3.66 -16.40
C THR A 121 4.71 4.77 -16.28
N PRO A 122 3.43 4.48 -16.04
CA PRO A 122 2.43 5.53 -15.88
C PRO A 122 2.71 6.39 -14.65
N ASP A 123 2.45 7.71 -14.77
CA ASP A 123 2.74 8.70 -13.72
C ASP A 123 2.06 8.37 -12.38
N PHE A 124 0.90 7.73 -12.39
CA PHE A 124 0.20 7.35 -11.16
C PHE A 124 0.95 6.27 -10.34
N LEU A 125 1.87 5.49 -10.95
CA LEU A 125 2.71 4.51 -10.24
C LEU A 125 4.02 5.11 -9.71
N ARG A 126 4.42 6.30 -10.17
CA ARG A 126 5.70 6.90 -9.76
C ARG A 126 5.65 7.37 -8.32
N LEU A 127 6.66 7.02 -7.54
CA LEU A 127 6.81 7.49 -6.16
C LEU A 127 7.61 8.81 -6.14
N ASP A 128 6.96 9.93 -6.49
CA ASP A 128 7.62 11.24 -6.64
C ASP A 128 8.01 11.87 -5.31
N ALA A 129 7.30 11.57 -4.23
CA ALA A 129 7.65 12.04 -2.91
C ALA A 129 8.89 11.31 -2.34
N ALA A 130 9.87 12.06 -1.85
CA ALA A 130 11.08 11.48 -1.23
C ALA A 130 10.76 10.54 -0.06
N ARG A 131 9.70 10.85 0.72
CA ARG A 131 9.19 10.01 1.80
C ARG A 131 8.74 8.64 1.29
N ASP A 132 7.95 8.61 0.22
CA ASP A 132 7.43 7.37 -0.36
C ASP A 132 8.54 6.52 -0.98
N ARG A 133 9.51 7.16 -1.69
CA ARG A 133 10.71 6.45 -2.18
C ARG A 133 11.52 5.83 -1.06
N SER A 134 11.71 6.57 0.03
CA SER A 134 12.42 6.06 1.21
C SER A 134 11.67 4.93 1.89
N ALA A 135 10.36 5.06 2.07
CA ALA A 135 9.51 4.02 2.65
C ALA A 135 9.56 2.74 1.81
N PHE A 136 9.36 2.88 0.49
CA PHE A 136 9.43 1.76 -0.45
C PHE A 136 10.79 1.05 -0.38
N ARG A 137 11.92 1.78 -0.52
CA ARG A 137 13.27 1.18 -0.51
C ARG A 137 13.56 0.45 0.80
N ARG A 138 13.17 1.00 1.94
CA ARG A 138 13.37 0.37 3.26
C ARG A 138 12.56 -0.92 3.39
N TRP A 139 11.30 -0.94 2.98
CA TRP A 139 10.50 -2.14 2.98
C TRP A 139 10.99 -3.16 1.97
N PHE A 140 11.30 -2.75 0.75
CA PHE A 140 11.78 -3.62 -0.31
C PHE A 140 13.05 -4.39 0.10
N THR A 141 14.05 -3.68 0.61
CA THR A 141 15.31 -4.29 1.07
C THR A 141 15.09 -5.19 2.28
N PHE A 142 14.31 -4.74 3.26
CA PHE A 142 13.98 -5.53 4.44
C PHE A 142 13.24 -6.82 4.07
N LEU A 143 12.23 -6.75 3.22
CA LEU A 143 11.43 -7.90 2.81
C LEU A 143 12.23 -8.93 2.01
N ALA A 144 13.11 -8.48 1.13
CA ALA A 144 14.02 -9.37 0.42
C ALA A 144 14.99 -10.07 1.38
N GLU A 145 15.60 -9.32 2.32
CA GLU A 145 16.54 -9.88 3.29
C GLU A 145 15.86 -10.78 4.32
N ALA A 146 14.65 -10.45 4.75
CA ALA A 146 13.89 -11.24 5.72
C ALA A 146 13.68 -12.68 5.25
N GLN A 147 13.58 -12.91 3.93
CA GLN A 147 13.42 -14.25 3.37
C GLN A 147 14.65 -15.16 3.62
N TYR A 148 15.84 -14.58 3.77
CA TYR A 148 17.02 -15.33 4.17
C TYR A 148 16.91 -15.85 5.60
N PHE A 149 16.36 -15.05 6.51
CA PHE A 149 16.22 -15.40 7.93
C PHE A 149 14.96 -16.25 8.24
N GLN A 150 14.02 -16.33 7.31
CA GLN A 150 12.84 -17.18 7.49
C GLN A 150 13.17 -18.67 7.31
N GLN A 151 12.47 -19.50 8.09
CA GLN A 151 12.52 -20.94 7.88
C GLN A 151 11.99 -21.30 6.48
N PRO A 152 12.62 -22.24 5.75
CA PRO A 152 12.19 -22.59 4.39
C PRO A 152 10.70 -22.91 4.27
N ALA A 153 10.12 -23.60 5.25
CA ALA A 153 8.70 -23.95 5.28
C ALA A 153 7.74 -22.77 5.48
N SER A 154 8.25 -21.62 5.95
CA SER A 154 7.45 -20.40 6.17
C SER A 154 7.62 -19.38 5.06
N ARG A 155 8.48 -19.67 4.08
CA ARG A 155 8.69 -18.77 2.93
C ARG A 155 7.49 -18.83 1.98
N PRO A 156 7.14 -17.69 1.35
CA PRO A 156 6.13 -17.70 0.29
C PRO A 156 6.49 -18.68 -0.83
N ALA A 157 5.57 -19.60 -1.15
CA ALA A 157 5.80 -20.66 -2.14
C ALA A 157 6.08 -20.10 -3.56
N GLU A 158 5.73 -18.86 -3.81
CA GLU A 158 6.00 -18.18 -5.08
C GLU A 158 7.47 -17.79 -5.29
N ILE A 159 8.30 -17.79 -4.25
CA ILE A 159 9.72 -17.41 -4.33
C ILE A 159 10.53 -18.63 -4.78
N VAL A 160 10.57 -18.85 -6.08
CA VAL A 160 11.23 -20.02 -6.70
C VAL A 160 12.50 -19.65 -7.50
N ASP A 161 12.74 -18.35 -7.74
CA ASP A 161 13.90 -17.83 -8.46
C ASP A 161 14.25 -16.40 -8.05
N CYS A 162 15.31 -15.83 -8.62
CA CYS A 162 15.77 -14.48 -8.31
C CYS A 162 14.75 -13.38 -8.67
N ALA A 163 14.05 -13.53 -9.79
CA ALA A 163 13.02 -12.60 -10.20
C ALA A 163 11.77 -12.69 -9.32
N ALA A 164 11.42 -13.90 -8.87
CA ALA A 164 10.30 -14.13 -7.95
C ALA A 164 10.55 -13.45 -6.59
N LEU A 165 11.77 -13.49 -6.07
CA LEU A 165 12.14 -12.77 -4.86
C LEU A 165 11.95 -11.24 -5.02
N ILE A 166 12.37 -10.69 -6.16
CA ILE A 166 12.19 -9.27 -6.47
C ILE A 166 10.70 -8.92 -6.57
N ARG A 167 9.91 -9.69 -7.32
CA ARG A 167 8.46 -9.47 -7.49
C ARG A 167 7.73 -9.52 -6.15
N TYR A 168 8.05 -10.50 -5.32
CA TYR A 168 7.51 -10.62 -3.96
C TYR A 168 7.83 -9.37 -3.14
N ALA A 169 9.11 -9.04 -2.98
CA ALA A 169 9.55 -7.93 -2.15
C ALA A 169 9.00 -6.58 -2.64
N TYR A 170 8.93 -6.39 -3.98
CA TYR A 170 8.37 -5.18 -4.61
C TYR A 170 6.88 -5.02 -4.27
N ARG A 171 6.10 -6.07 -4.48
CA ARG A 171 4.67 -6.08 -4.21
C ARG A 171 4.38 -5.84 -2.72
N GLU A 172 5.05 -6.59 -1.85
CA GLU A 172 4.83 -6.46 -0.41
C GLU A 172 5.29 -5.10 0.13
N ALA A 173 6.34 -4.47 -0.43
CA ALA A 173 6.78 -3.12 -0.07
C ALA A 173 5.73 -2.03 -0.37
N LEU A 174 4.80 -2.29 -1.28
CA LEU A 174 3.70 -1.39 -1.64
C LEU A 174 2.42 -1.64 -0.84
N ARG A 175 2.38 -2.65 0.03
CA ARG A 175 1.20 -2.90 0.88
C ARG A 175 1.09 -1.90 2.04
N GLY A 176 -0.09 -1.86 2.64
CA GLY A 176 -0.28 -1.24 3.94
C GLY A 176 0.25 -2.15 5.05
N HIS A 177 1.33 -1.76 5.70
CA HIS A 177 2.00 -2.57 6.73
C HIS A 177 1.29 -2.47 8.08
N THR A 178 0.12 -3.09 8.16
CA THR A 178 -0.69 -3.17 9.38
C THR A 178 -0.24 -4.34 10.27
N GLY A 179 -0.71 -4.38 11.52
CA GLY A 179 -0.43 -5.51 12.41
C GLY A 179 -0.97 -6.84 11.88
N SER A 180 -2.13 -6.84 11.19
CA SER A 180 -2.68 -8.04 10.55
C SER A 180 -1.81 -8.53 9.41
N TRP A 181 -1.37 -7.62 8.52
CA TRP A 181 -0.44 -7.96 7.45
C TRP A 181 0.87 -8.56 8.00
N ALA A 182 1.44 -7.95 9.04
CA ALA A 182 2.69 -8.44 9.65
C ALA A 182 2.56 -9.85 10.23
N ALA A 183 1.41 -10.17 10.84
CA ALA A 183 1.12 -11.51 11.34
C ALA A 183 1.02 -12.55 10.22
N GLU A 184 0.40 -12.19 9.10
CA GLU A 184 0.28 -13.07 7.92
C GLU A 184 1.62 -13.29 7.20
N ALA A 185 2.47 -12.27 7.18
CA ALA A 185 3.78 -12.32 6.49
C ALA A 185 4.85 -13.14 7.24
N HIS A 186 4.59 -13.60 8.45
CA HIS A 186 5.51 -14.41 9.28
C HIS A 186 6.94 -13.83 9.36
N LEU A 187 7.05 -12.50 9.45
CA LEU A 187 8.34 -11.83 9.44
C LEU A 187 9.14 -12.11 10.72
N PRO A 188 10.47 -12.21 10.66
CA PRO A 188 11.33 -12.42 11.83
C PRO A 188 11.26 -11.26 12.84
N LEU A 189 10.94 -10.06 12.35
CA LEU A 189 10.64 -8.87 13.13
C LEU A 189 9.82 -7.91 12.26
N VAL A 190 9.14 -6.94 12.88
CA VAL A 190 8.43 -5.86 12.17
C VAL A 190 9.15 -4.54 12.45
N PRO A 191 9.83 -3.98 11.46
CA PRO A 191 10.52 -2.70 11.64
C PRO A 191 9.52 -1.55 11.72
N PRO A 192 9.84 -0.46 12.45
CA PRO A 192 8.97 0.71 12.56
C PRO A 192 9.09 1.61 11.32
N PHE A 193 8.92 1.04 10.14
CA PHE A 193 8.97 1.80 8.89
C PHE A 193 7.57 2.29 8.52
N GLU A 194 7.49 3.49 7.99
CA GLU A 194 6.25 4.00 7.40
C GLU A 194 5.93 3.25 6.10
N SER A 195 4.64 3.06 5.80
CA SER A 195 4.19 2.55 4.51
C SER A 195 4.24 3.64 3.45
N VAL A 196 4.27 3.24 2.18
CA VAL A 196 4.05 4.15 1.06
C VAL A 196 2.67 4.79 1.22
N ALA A 197 2.61 6.12 1.09
CA ALA A 197 1.38 6.88 1.31
C ALA A 197 0.61 7.15 0.02
N ARG A 198 1.29 7.24 -1.14
CA ARG A 198 0.67 7.59 -2.42
C ARG A 198 -0.40 6.59 -2.84
N TYR A 199 -0.09 5.31 -2.78
CA TYR A 199 -1.00 4.20 -3.06
C TYR A 199 -0.54 2.94 -2.35
N GLN A 200 -1.43 1.95 -2.31
CA GLN A 200 -1.14 0.64 -1.76
C GLN A 200 -1.51 -0.45 -2.77
N TYR A 201 -0.69 -1.49 -2.84
CA TYR A 201 -0.99 -2.67 -3.63
C TYR A 201 -2.18 -3.45 -3.05
N PRO A 202 -3.12 -3.95 -3.85
CA PRO A 202 -3.26 -3.87 -5.33
C PRO A 202 -4.13 -2.69 -5.81
N PHE A 203 -4.34 -1.67 -5.01
CA PHE A 203 -5.35 -0.63 -5.21
C PHE A 203 -4.85 0.48 -6.16
N THR A 204 -4.52 0.07 -7.37
CA THR A 204 -4.19 0.94 -8.51
C THR A 204 -5.01 0.53 -9.73
N PRO A 205 -5.09 1.34 -10.79
CA PRO A 205 -5.75 0.96 -12.04
C PRO A 205 -5.22 -0.33 -12.68
N LEU A 206 -3.98 -0.72 -12.38
CA LEU A 206 -3.38 -1.97 -12.86
C LEU A 206 -3.70 -3.18 -11.96
N GLY A 207 -4.31 -2.96 -10.80
CA GLY A 207 -4.57 -4.03 -9.84
C GLY A 207 -3.28 -4.75 -9.43
N SER A 208 -3.24 -6.06 -9.64
CA SER A 208 -2.07 -6.90 -9.32
C SER A 208 -0.99 -6.92 -10.40
N ALA A 209 -1.23 -6.36 -11.59
CA ALA A 209 -0.33 -6.38 -12.74
C ALA A 209 0.71 -5.24 -12.66
N LEU A 210 1.68 -5.35 -11.74
CA LEU A 210 2.63 -4.27 -11.43
C LEU A 210 3.79 -4.11 -12.43
N PHE A 211 4.08 -5.14 -13.22
CA PHE A 211 5.29 -5.18 -14.05
C PHE A 211 4.95 -4.96 -15.51
N ARG A 212 5.64 -3.99 -16.11
CA ARG A 212 5.54 -3.78 -17.55
C ARG A 212 6.23 -4.93 -18.29
N VAL A 213 5.53 -5.47 -19.30
CA VAL A 213 6.01 -6.61 -20.12
C VAL A 213 6.03 -6.28 -21.62
N ARG A 214 5.70 -5.06 -22.00
CA ARG A 214 5.69 -4.57 -23.37
C ARG A 214 6.53 -3.29 -23.49
N ASP A 215 7.35 -3.19 -24.54
CA ASP A 215 8.15 -2.00 -24.84
C ASP A 215 7.29 -0.78 -25.25
N GLY A 216 7.85 0.41 -25.10
CA GLY A 216 7.28 1.69 -25.55
C GLY A 216 6.67 2.51 -24.41
N SER A 217 6.28 3.75 -24.70
CA SER A 217 5.64 4.65 -23.75
C SER A 217 4.28 4.12 -23.33
N PHE A 218 3.84 4.46 -22.12
CA PHE A 218 2.52 4.08 -21.62
C PHE A 218 1.40 4.72 -22.44
N ARG A 219 0.38 3.95 -22.72
CA ARG A 219 -0.88 4.37 -23.35
C ARG A 219 -2.05 3.96 -22.48
N PRO A 220 -3.18 4.70 -22.48
CA PRO A 220 -4.36 4.32 -21.71
C PRO A 220 -4.86 2.89 -21.97
N SER A 221 -4.72 2.39 -23.22
CA SER A 221 -5.06 1.01 -23.57
C SER A 221 -4.21 -0.04 -22.87
N ASP A 222 -2.99 0.32 -22.43
CA ASP A 222 -2.08 -0.59 -21.73
C ASP A 222 -2.66 -1.09 -20.39
N LEU A 223 -3.68 -0.42 -19.84
CA LEU A 223 -4.37 -0.86 -18.62
C LEU A 223 -5.12 -2.18 -18.82
N ASP A 224 -5.62 -2.44 -20.04
CA ASP A 224 -6.54 -3.54 -20.32
C ASP A 224 -6.01 -4.54 -21.35
N ASP A 225 -4.90 -4.22 -22.05
CA ASP A 225 -4.43 -4.99 -23.21
C ASP A 225 -3.24 -5.93 -22.91
N GLY A 226 -2.92 -6.12 -21.63
CA GLY A 226 -1.86 -7.04 -21.17
C GLY A 226 -0.43 -6.47 -21.31
N ALA A 227 -0.27 -5.14 -21.41
CA ALA A 227 1.05 -4.51 -21.37
C ALA A 227 1.71 -4.59 -19.98
N PHE A 228 0.91 -4.86 -18.96
CA PHE A 228 1.35 -5.10 -17.59
C PHE A 228 0.93 -6.50 -17.13
N ALA A 229 1.74 -7.11 -16.26
CA ALA A 229 1.51 -8.44 -15.72
C ALA A 229 1.95 -8.55 -14.24
N GLN A 230 1.50 -9.60 -13.57
CA GLN A 230 2.02 -9.98 -12.25
C GLN A 230 3.40 -10.65 -12.36
N PHE A 231 3.65 -11.30 -13.48
CA PHE A 231 4.89 -12.03 -13.76
C PHE A 231 5.78 -11.21 -14.69
N ALA A 232 7.07 -11.09 -14.32
CA ALA A 232 8.17 -10.64 -15.15
C ALA A 232 9.42 -11.41 -14.76
N ASP A 233 10.15 -11.95 -15.72
CA ASP A 233 11.45 -12.58 -15.49
C ASP A 233 12.54 -11.54 -15.25
N ALA A 234 13.76 -11.97 -14.92
CA ALA A 234 14.86 -11.09 -14.61
C ALA A 234 15.23 -10.16 -15.77
N GLN A 235 15.17 -10.64 -17.00
CA GLN A 235 15.45 -9.84 -18.21
C GLN A 235 14.38 -8.77 -18.45
N THR A 236 13.11 -9.12 -18.26
CA THR A 236 11.98 -8.18 -18.38
C THR A 236 12.04 -7.11 -17.29
N ILE A 237 12.39 -7.50 -16.03
CA ILE A 237 12.58 -6.55 -14.94
C ILE A 237 13.71 -5.57 -15.28
N GLU A 238 14.87 -6.08 -15.73
CA GLU A 238 16.01 -5.25 -16.14
C GLU A 238 15.61 -4.25 -17.23
N ARG A 239 15.00 -4.75 -18.30
CA ARG A 239 14.72 -3.94 -19.50
C ARG A 239 13.60 -2.93 -19.35
N LEU A 240 12.52 -3.32 -18.68
CA LEU A 240 11.24 -2.60 -18.73
C LEU A 240 10.81 -2.01 -17.38
N ASN A 241 11.48 -2.38 -16.28
CA ASN A 241 11.05 -1.99 -14.93
C ASN A 241 12.18 -1.38 -14.10
N THR A 242 13.33 -1.10 -14.71
CA THR A 242 14.47 -0.46 -14.05
C THR A 242 15.16 0.55 -14.96
N HIS A 243 15.92 1.45 -14.33
CA HIS A 243 16.80 2.40 -15.02
C HIS A 243 18.26 2.09 -14.71
N PHE A 244 19.11 2.15 -15.72
CA PHE A 244 20.53 1.92 -15.54
C PHE A 244 21.18 3.04 -14.73
N VAL A 245 21.79 2.69 -13.59
CA VAL A 245 22.49 3.61 -12.68
C VAL A 245 24.00 3.63 -12.94
N GLY A 246 24.58 2.47 -13.22
CA GLY A 246 26.03 2.32 -13.47
C GLY A 246 26.48 0.88 -13.42
N ARG A 247 27.76 0.64 -13.79
CA ARG A 247 28.38 -0.69 -13.78
C ARG A 247 29.07 -1.06 -12.47
N GLY A 248 29.05 -0.19 -11.47
CA GLY A 248 29.72 -0.43 -10.19
C GLY A 248 28.85 0.00 -9.02
N LEU A 249 29.22 -0.48 -7.82
CA LEU A 249 28.45 -0.25 -6.58
C LEU A 249 28.66 1.14 -5.97
N ASN A 250 29.57 1.96 -6.51
CA ASN A 250 29.86 3.29 -5.97
C ASN A 250 28.70 4.29 -6.04
N ARG A 251 27.73 4.04 -6.94
CA ARG A 251 26.51 4.85 -7.10
C ARG A 251 25.26 4.12 -6.65
N ALA A 252 25.37 2.84 -6.30
CA ALA A 252 24.22 2.04 -5.90
C ALA A 252 23.72 2.47 -4.52
N LEU A 253 22.42 2.54 -4.39
CA LEU A 253 21.69 2.82 -3.16
C LEU A 253 20.95 1.55 -2.69
N PRO A 254 20.70 1.37 -1.39
CA PRO A 254 19.89 0.27 -0.89
C PRO A 254 18.54 0.22 -1.65
N GLY A 255 18.19 -0.96 -2.15
CA GLY A 255 17.01 -1.19 -3.00
C GLY A 255 17.30 -1.11 -4.51
N ASP A 256 18.51 -0.79 -4.93
CA ASP A 256 18.90 -0.99 -6.32
C ASP A 256 19.12 -2.47 -6.60
N LEU A 257 18.95 -2.86 -7.87
CA LEU A 257 19.12 -4.23 -8.34
C LEU A 257 20.45 -4.38 -9.06
N LEU A 258 21.12 -5.50 -8.84
CA LEU A 258 22.31 -5.90 -9.60
C LEU A 258 21.88 -6.99 -10.58
N PHE A 259 22.20 -6.80 -11.85
CA PHE A 259 21.94 -7.77 -12.90
C PHE A 259 23.23 -8.33 -13.45
N PHE A 260 23.26 -9.65 -13.62
CA PHE A 260 24.39 -10.39 -14.14
C PHE A 260 23.91 -11.25 -15.30
N ARG A 261 24.74 -11.33 -16.32
CA ARG A 261 24.57 -12.28 -17.42
C ARG A 261 25.67 -13.33 -17.32
N GLN A 262 25.26 -14.59 -17.28
CA GLN A 262 26.16 -15.72 -17.35
C GLN A 262 26.14 -16.28 -18.77
N ASP A 263 27.32 -16.59 -19.31
CA ASP A 263 27.44 -17.11 -20.69
C ASP A 263 27.14 -18.61 -20.78
N SER A 264 26.97 -19.28 -19.64
CA SER A 264 26.70 -20.72 -19.57
C SER A 264 25.64 -21.03 -18.51
N GLY A 265 24.73 -21.94 -18.82
CA GLY A 265 23.68 -22.44 -17.93
C GLY A 265 22.26 -22.17 -18.43
N ASP A 266 21.29 -22.87 -17.85
CA ASP A 266 19.87 -22.81 -18.22
C ASP A 266 19.20 -21.48 -17.80
N MET A 267 19.86 -20.70 -16.93
CA MET A 267 19.40 -19.39 -16.43
C MET A 267 20.46 -18.31 -16.67
N PRO A 268 20.54 -17.75 -17.89
CA PRO A 268 21.61 -16.82 -18.26
C PRO A 268 21.49 -15.45 -17.56
N PHE A 269 20.31 -15.09 -17.02
CA PHE A 269 20.09 -13.85 -16.32
C PHE A 269 19.93 -14.09 -14.82
N HIS A 270 20.69 -13.33 -14.05
CA HIS A 270 20.62 -13.38 -12.61
C HIS A 270 20.45 -11.98 -12.02
N SER A 271 19.66 -11.87 -10.98
CA SER A 271 19.39 -10.59 -10.32
C SER A 271 19.54 -10.71 -8.81
N MET A 272 20.06 -9.64 -8.19
CA MET A 272 20.25 -9.54 -6.74
C MET A 272 19.71 -8.20 -6.24
N VAL A 273 19.22 -8.18 -5.02
CA VAL A 273 18.80 -6.95 -4.32
C VAL A 273 19.98 -6.44 -3.49
N TYR A 274 20.41 -5.22 -3.74
CA TYR A 274 21.37 -4.55 -2.86
C TYR A 274 20.66 -4.03 -1.62
N VAL A 275 20.91 -4.68 -0.49
CA VAL A 275 20.27 -4.36 0.80
C VAL A 275 20.93 -3.13 1.45
N GLY A 276 22.24 -2.93 1.23
CA GLY A 276 23.04 -2.01 2.02
C GLY A 276 23.32 -2.59 3.41
N GLU A 277 23.35 -1.74 4.44
CA GLU A 277 23.46 -2.20 5.82
C GLU A 277 22.20 -2.93 6.26
N SER A 278 22.38 -4.09 6.89
CA SER A 278 21.28 -4.94 7.30
C SER A 278 20.48 -4.34 8.46
N PRO A 279 19.19 -4.06 8.30
CA PRO A 279 18.33 -3.67 9.41
C PRO A 279 18.05 -4.83 10.38
N ILE A 280 18.29 -6.07 9.96
CA ILE A 280 18.05 -7.29 10.76
C ILE A 280 19.30 -7.65 11.56
N ALA A 281 20.46 -7.80 10.91
CA ALA A 281 21.70 -8.22 11.56
C ALA A 281 22.35 -7.09 12.38
N LYS A 282 22.24 -5.83 11.93
CA LYS A 282 22.78 -4.63 12.62
C LYS A 282 24.28 -4.71 12.92
N ASP A 283 25.04 -5.35 12.02
CA ASP A 283 26.47 -5.60 12.14
C ASP A 283 27.33 -4.56 11.39
N GLY A 284 26.69 -3.58 10.75
CA GLY A 284 27.34 -2.53 9.95
C GLY A 284 27.89 -3.01 8.61
N ALA A 285 27.77 -4.29 8.28
CA ALA A 285 28.19 -4.81 6.98
C ALA A 285 27.11 -4.56 5.92
N ARG A 286 27.54 -4.44 4.66
CA ARG A 286 26.66 -4.24 3.51
C ARG A 286 26.46 -5.55 2.76
N TYR A 287 25.24 -5.83 2.35
CA TYR A 287 24.82 -7.12 1.81
C TYR A 287 24.08 -7.00 0.50
N VAL A 288 24.12 -8.09 -0.26
CA VAL A 288 23.19 -8.40 -1.33
C VAL A 288 22.42 -9.67 -1.00
N VAL A 289 21.18 -9.77 -1.47
CA VAL A 289 20.33 -10.93 -1.30
C VAL A 289 19.77 -11.36 -2.64
N TYR A 290 19.74 -12.67 -2.87
CA TYR A 290 19.21 -13.27 -4.09
C TYR A 290 18.74 -14.71 -3.86
N HIS A 291 17.93 -15.22 -4.76
CA HIS A 291 17.59 -16.63 -4.84
C HIS A 291 18.41 -17.28 -5.96
N THR A 292 19.04 -18.42 -5.68
CA THR A 292 19.92 -19.09 -6.67
C THR A 292 19.19 -19.63 -7.90
N GLY A 293 17.86 -19.71 -7.84
CA GLY A 293 17.07 -20.51 -8.77
C GLY A 293 17.23 -22.00 -8.53
N PRO A 294 16.47 -22.84 -9.25
CA PRO A 294 16.63 -24.30 -9.20
C PRO A 294 18.05 -24.71 -9.57
N GLN A 295 18.61 -25.68 -8.83
CA GLN A 295 19.93 -26.24 -9.08
C GLN A 295 19.83 -27.76 -9.20
N GLY A 296 20.01 -28.29 -10.40
CA GLY A 296 19.75 -29.69 -10.68
C GLY A 296 18.30 -30.08 -10.34
N SER A 297 18.10 -31.02 -9.45
CA SER A 297 16.77 -31.42 -8.94
C SER A 297 16.32 -30.64 -7.71
N GLY A 298 17.14 -29.73 -7.18
CA GLY A 298 16.83 -28.96 -5.98
C GLY A 298 16.11 -27.64 -6.28
N PRO A 299 15.27 -27.14 -5.36
CA PRO A 299 14.49 -25.91 -5.56
C PRO A 299 15.36 -24.64 -5.53
N GLY A 300 16.65 -24.75 -5.19
CA GLY A 300 17.51 -23.61 -4.92
C GLY A 300 17.33 -23.04 -3.51
N GLU A 301 18.04 -21.97 -3.22
CA GLU A 301 18.04 -21.34 -1.90
C GLU A 301 18.18 -19.82 -1.98
N ILE A 302 17.78 -19.16 -0.92
CA ILE A 302 18.03 -17.73 -0.75
C ILE A 302 19.40 -17.55 -0.09
N ARG A 303 20.25 -16.76 -0.74
CA ARG A 303 21.59 -16.40 -0.25
C ARG A 303 21.64 -14.93 0.13
N ARG A 304 22.43 -14.69 1.16
CA ARG A 304 22.83 -13.36 1.62
C ARG A 304 24.33 -13.35 1.69
N ILE A 305 24.98 -12.52 0.92
CA ILE A 305 26.44 -12.41 0.87
C ILE A 305 26.88 -10.97 1.14
N SER A 306 28.01 -10.81 1.80
CA SER A 306 28.57 -9.48 2.03
C SER A 306 29.19 -8.91 0.74
N LEU A 307 29.25 -7.58 0.62
CA LEU A 307 29.88 -6.96 -0.55
C LEU A 307 31.34 -7.37 -0.78
N PRO A 308 32.19 -7.53 0.25
CA PRO A 308 33.54 -8.04 0.04
C PRO A 308 33.61 -9.47 -0.50
N GLU A 309 32.58 -10.30 -0.24
CA GLU A 309 32.50 -11.67 -0.80
C GLU A 309 31.98 -11.69 -2.23
N LEU A 310 31.27 -10.64 -2.66
CA LEU A 310 30.76 -10.50 -4.02
C LEU A 310 31.83 -10.00 -5.00
N LEU A 311 32.77 -9.16 -4.55
CA LEU A 311 33.79 -8.49 -5.35
C LEU A 311 35.11 -9.27 -5.38
#